data_8077b2b96b286980ed381124d2e7f84b
#
_entry.id   8077b2b96b286980ed381124d2e7f84b
#
_cell.length_a   1.000
_cell.length_b   1.000
_cell.length_c   1.000
_cell.angle_alpha   90.00
_cell.angle_beta   90.00
_cell.angle_gamma   90.00
#
_symmetry.space_group_name_H-M   'P 1'
#
loop_
_entity.id
_entity.type
_entity.pdbx_description
1 polymer ?
#
loop_
_entity_poly.entity_id
_entity_poly.type
_entity_poly.pdbx_seq_one_letter_code
_entity_poly.pdbx_strand_id
1 'polypeptide(L)'
;IKEILYSDLDFIAEYQYIDKKSESKKYNVNDVDLNKGLIKNIINSGIKQLLSFQISSIKSILNNKNTIIISPTGSGKTEAFAIPVIQKIIDYKKENNNQTQITSLFIYPTKSLTRDQLPKINKLTNNLGINVRIYDGDTTKKEKEEVINNPPDILLTNFDAIHYNLIYRTELSRLINNIKFIVIDETHIYNGTFGSNVYFILKRLERLCGNIQYIATSATIENPEDYFKKLINKEITLINEKSGLPAKTHFLMVFPYLRKNTSF
;
A
#
# COMPACT_ATOMS: atom_id res chain seq x y z
N ILE A 1 32.92 -2.78 0.87
CA ILE A 1 32.57 -4.23 0.95
C ILE A 1 33.83 -5.09 0.92
N LYS A 2 34.80 -4.86 0.00
CA LYS A 2 36.07 -5.61 0.02
C LYS A 2 36.81 -5.47 1.35
N GLU A 3 36.84 -4.29 1.95
CA GLU A 3 37.46 -4.05 3.27
C GLU A 3 36.75 -4.79 4.40
N ILE A 4 35.40 -4.85 4.38
CA ILE A 4 34.62 -5.63 5.36
C ILE A 4 34.87 -7.13 5.21
N LEU A 5 35.07 -7.62 3.97
CA LEU A 5 35.35 -9.02 3.67
C LEU A 5 36.73 -9.49 4.13
N TYR A 6 37.67 -8.55 4.40
CA TYR A 6 39.04 -8.86 4.78
C TYR A 6 39.42 -8.45 6.21
N SER A 7 38.51 -7.74 6.94
CA SER A 7 38.85 -7.17 8.23
C SER A 7 38.57 -8.05 9.45
N ASP A 8 37.82 -9.15 9.31
CA ASP A 8 37.55 -10.06 10.40
C ASP A 8 37.43 -11.52 9.95
N LEU A 9 37.98 -12.38 10.79
CA LEU A 9 38.12 -13.84 10.67
C LEU A 9 36.79 -14.63 10.72
N ASP A 10 35.68 -13.99 10.51
CA ASP A 10 34.40 -14.65 10.39
C ASP A 10 34.29 -15.34 9.03
N PHE A 11 34.00 -16.63 9.05
CA PHE A 11 33.92 -17.42 7.84
C PHE A 11 32.76 -17.00 6.98
N ILE A 12 33.06 -16.35 5.85
CA ILE A 12 32.10 -16.19 4.77
C ILE A 12 32.00 -17.52 4.05
N ALA A 13 30.89 -18.23 4.27
CA ALA A 13 30.68 -19.52 3.63
C ALA A 13 30.28 -19.37 2.16
N GLU A 14 29.55 -18.30 1.82
CA GLU A 14 29.14 -18.04 0.46
C GLU A 14 28.98 -16.54 0.23
N TYR A 15 29.42 -16.07 -0.92
CA TYR A 15 29.20 -14.72 -1.41
C TYR A 15 28.66 -14.77 -2.82
N GLN A 16 27.49 -14.17 -3.02
CA GLN A 16 26.90 -14.00 -4.35
C GLN A 16 26.69 -12.51 -4.62
N TYR A 17 27.14 -12.08 -5.80
CA TYR A 17 26.82 -10.76 -6.33
C TYR A 17 25.83 -10.91 -7.48
N ILE A 18 24.66 -10.29 -7.31
CA ILE A 18 23.61 -10.32 -8.31
C ILE A 18 23.40 -8.88 -8.81
N ASP A 19 23.76 -8.64 -10.06
CA ASP A 19 23.45 -7.39 -10.77
C ASP A 19 22.22 -7.62 -11.67
N LYS A 20 21.05 -7.33 -11.13
CA LYS A 20 19.82 -7.39 -11.94
C LYS A 20 19.67 -6.08 -12.71
N LYS A 21 19.99 -6.12 -13.99
CA LYS A 21 19.63 -5.05 -14.92
C LYS A 21 18.12 -5.05 -15.08
N SER A 22 17.49 -3.93 -14.76
CA SER A 22 16.04 -3.76 -15.00
C SER A 22 15.84 -3.37 -16.46
N GLU A 23 15.10 -4.18 -17.20
CA GLU A 23 14.61 -3.85 -18.55
C GLU A 23 13.24 -3.14 -18.52
N SER A 24 12.80 -2.66 -17.37
CA SER A 24 11.49 -2.03 -17.26
C SER A 24 11.42 -0.75 -18.07
N LYS A 25 10.42 -0.69 -18.96
CA LYS A 25 10.11 0.55 -19.68
C LYS A 25 9.72 1.63 -18.70
N LYS A 26 10.24 2.82 -18.91
CA LYS A 26 9.96 4.02 -18.11
C LYS A 26 9.15 4.99 -18.93
N TYR A 27 8.18 5.60 -18.30
CA TYR A 27 7.27 6.56 -18.90
C TYR A 27 7.39 7.90 -18.18
N ASN A 28 7.38 9.01 -18.92
CA ASN A 28 7.40 10.31 -18.28
C ASN A 28 6.06 10.54 -17.56
N VAL A 29 6.11 11.07 -16.33
CA VAL A 29 4.91 11.37 -15.54
C VAL A 29 3.99 12.36 -16.27
N ASN A 30 4.55 13.30 -17.05
CA ASN A 30 3.77 14.28 -17.80
C ASN A 30 2.94 13.67 -18.94
N ASP A 31 3.27 12.46 -19.38
CA ASP A 31 2.57 11.78 -20.48
C ASP A 31 1.36 10.95 -19.97
N VAL A 32 1.15 10.95 -18.66
CA VAL A 32 0.02 10.24 -18.05
C VAL A 32 -1.14 11.21 -17.85
N ASP A 33 -2.33 10.82 -18.29
CA ASP A 33 -3.55 11.62 -18.14
C ASP A 33 -4.02 11.63 -16.67
N LEU A 34 -3.53 12.60 -15.91
CA LEU A 34 -3.81 12.83 -14.49
C LEU A 34 -4.03 14.32 -14.22
N ASN A 35 -4.60 14.62 -13.07
CA ASN A 35 -4.75 15.99 -12.60
C ASN A 35 -3.39 16.71 -12.56
N LYS A 36 -3.32 17.94 -13.08
CA LYS A 36 -2.08 18.72 -13.15
C LYS A 36 -1.43 18.96 -11.78
N GLY A 37 -2.23 19.16 -10.73
CA GLY A 37 -1.74 19.30 -9.36
C GLY A 37 -1.12 18.01 -8.85
N LEU A 38 -1.74 16.86 -9.14
CA LEU A 38 -1.22 15.55 -8.78
C LEU A 38 0.10 15.26 -9.52
N ILE A 39 0.19 15.55 -10.81
CA ILE A 39 1.43 15.44 -11.60
C ILE A 39 2.55 16.28 -10.94
N LYS A 40 2.26 17.52 -10.58
CA LYS A 40 3.22 18.39 -9.88
C LYS A 40 3.70 17.77 -8.57
N ASN A 41 2.80 17.19 -7.78
CA ASN A 41 3.16 16.56 -6.51
C ASN A 41 4.01 15.30 -6.71
N ILE A 42 3.71 14.48 -7.72
CA ILE A 42 4.52 13.31 -8.08
C ILE A 42 5.96 13.77 -8.42
N ILE A 43 6.12 14.78 -9.25
CA ILE A 43 7.43 15.31 -9.63
C ILE A 43 8.16 15.90 -8.43
N ASN A 44 7.47 16.66 -7.58
CA ASN A 44 8.02 17.24 -6.35
C ASN A 44 8.45 16.17 -5.33
N SER A 45 7.84 14.99 -5.38
CA SER A 45 8.26 13.82 -4.57
C SER A 45 9.52 13.14 -5.11
N GLY A 46 10.13 13.66 -6.20
CA GLY A 46 11.33 13.13 -6.82
C GLY A 46 11.07 12.10 -7.93
N ILE A 47 9.80 11.84 -8.27
CA ILE A 47 9.42 10.84 -9.27
C ILE A 47 9.23 11.54 -10.62
N LYS A 48 10.20 11.39 -11.51
CA LYS A 48 10.13 11.94 -12.88
C LYS A 48 9.61 10.94 -13.91
N GLN A 49 9.74 9.66 -13.61
CA GLN A 49 9.36 8.56 -14.49
C GLN A 49 8.63 7.48 -13.71
N LEU A 50 7.62 6.89 -14.30
CA LEU A 50 6.88 5.75 -13.80
C LEU A 50 7.31 4.48 -14.52
N LEU A 51 7.33 3.38 -13.80
CA LEU A 51 7.63 2.05 -14.34
C LEU A 51 6.39 1.48 -15.05
N SER A 52 6.62 0.52 -15.95
CA SER A 52 5.53 -0.10 -16.72
C SER A 52 4.42 -0.67 -15.84
N PHE A 53 4.76 -1.36 -14.74
CA PHE A 53 3.74 -1.90 -13.84
C PHE A 53 2.92 -0.80 -13.13
N GLN A 54 3.53 0.35 -12.82
CA GLN A 54 2.81 1.50 -12.25
C GLN A 54 1.82 2.06 -13.27
N ILE A 55 2.20 2.19 -14.53
CA ILE A 55 1.30 2.61 -15.61
C ILE A 55 0.15 1.60 -15.80
N SER A 56 0.46 0.30 -15.81
CA SER A 56 -0.55 -0.76 -15.92
C SER A 56 -1.52 -0.72 -14.74
N SER A 57 -1.01 -0.49 -13.51
CA SER A 57 -1.83 -0.31 -12.30
C SER A 57 -2.73 0.92 -12.39
N ILE A 58 -2.18 2.05 -12.79
CA ILE A 58 -2.94 3.30 -12.98
C ILE A 58 -4.09 3.06 -13.96
N LYS A 59 -3.82 2.50 -15.14
CA LYS A 59 -4.85 2.20 -16.14
C LYS A 59 -5.92 1.24 -15.61
N SER A 60 -5.53 0.18 -14.91
CA SER A 60 -6.46 -0.81 -14.36
C SER A 60 -7.39 -0.18 -13.32
N ILE A 61 -6.82 0.58 -12.38
CA ILE A 61 -7.57 1.20 -11.28
C ILE A 61 -8.49 2.31 -11.78
N LEU A 62 -8.04 3.17 -12.69
CA LEU A 62 -8.87 4.21 -13.30
C LEU A 62 -10.03 3.64 -14.10
N ASN A 63 -9.87 2.45 -14.70
CA ASN A 63 -10.94 1.70 -15.37
C ASN A 63 -11.85 0.89 -14.41
N ASN A 64 -11.91 1.25 -13.13
CA ASN A 64 -12.77 0.64 -12.11
C ASN A 64 -12.54 -0.87 -11.88
N LYS A 65 -11.38 -1.43 -12.24
CA LYS A 65 -11.07 -2.83 -12.02
C LYS A 65 -10.53 -3.07 -10.61
N ASN A 66 -11.00 -4.12 -9.94
CA ASN A 66 -10.31 -4.60 -8.74
C ASN A 66 -8.94 -5.10 -9.16
N THR A 67 -7.90 -4.67 -8.49
CA THR A 67 -6.52 -4.86 -8.98
C THR A 67 -5.63 -5.39 -7.87
N ILE A 68 -4.86 -6.44 -8.15
CA ILE A 68 -3.74 -6.84 -7.30
C ILE A 68 -2.41 -6.57 -8.00
N ILE A 69 -1.50 -5.93 -7.28
CA ILE A 69 -0.18 -5.51 -7.77
C ILE A 69 0.88 -6.36 -7.08
N ILE A 70 1.59 -7.18 -7.86
CA ILE A 70 2.68 -8.00 -7.36
C ILE A 70 3.99 -7.40 -7.83
N SER A 71 4.81 -7.00 -6.87
CA SER A 71 6.11 -6.42 -7.16
C SER A 71 7.02 -6.53 -5.93
N PRO A 72 8.36 -6.61 -6.09
CA PRO A 72 9.29 -6.66 -4.97
C PRO A 72 9.14 -5.48 -3.99
N THR A 73 9.61 -5.65 -2.77
CA THR A 73 9.65 -4.55 -1.80
C THR A 73 10.55 -3.42 -2.30
N GLY A 74 10.14 -2.17 -2.08
CA GLY A 74 10.89 -0.99 -2.52
C GLY A 74 10.79 -0.68 -4.02
N SER A 75 9.93 -1.37 -4.77
CA SER A 75 9.73 -1.16 -6.21
C SER A 75 8.86 0.04 -6.59
N GLY A 76 8.21 0.69 -5.62
CA GLY A 76 7.25 1.77 -5.89
C GLY A 76 5.79 1.29 -5.94
N LYS A 77 5.43 0.25 -5.17
CA LYS A 77 4.03 -0.23 -5.04
C LYS A 77 3.11 0.87 -4.50
N THR A 78 3.59 1.67 -3.55
CA THR A 78 2.79 2.75 -2.96
C THR A 78 2.32 3.73 -4.04
N GLU A 79 3.19 4.16 -4.91
CA GLU A 79 2.87 5.05 -6.02
C GLU A 79 1.90 4.38 -7.01
N ALA A 80 2.08 3.09 -7.26
CA ALA A 80 1.25 2.34 -8.20
C ALA A 80 -0.24 2.30 -7.83
N PHE A 81 -0.57 2.28 -6.52
CA PHE A 81 -1.95 2.33 -6.06
C PHE A 81 -2.40 3.72 -5.62
N ALA A 82 -1.53 4.51 -4.97
CA ALA A 82 -1.93 5.80 -4.40
C ALA A 82 -2.24 6.83 -5.48
N ILE A 83 -1.44 6.91 -6.52
CA ILE A 83 -1.64 7.87 -7.63
C ILE A 83 -3.04 7.72 -8.24
N PRO A 84 -3.46 6.54 -8.74
CA PRO A 84 -4.77 6.41 -9.36
C PRO A 84 -5.93 6.56 -8.36
N VAL A 85 -5.77 6.13 -7.10
CA VAL A 85 -6.82 6.32 -6.09
C VAL A 85 -6.99 7.79 -5.74
N ILE A 86 -5.89 8.54 -5.59
CA ILE A 86 -5.94 10.00 -5.38
C ILE A 86 -6.61 10.70 -6.58
N GLN A 87 -6.28 10.30 -7.82
CA GLN A 87 -6.96 10.82 -9.01
C GLN A 87 -8.48 10.60 -8.92
N LYS A 88 -8.91 9.39 -8.59
CA LYS A 88 -10.34 9.07 -8.46
C LYS A 88 -11.02 9.86 -7.32
N ILE A 89 -10.32 10.13 -6.23
CA ILE A 89 -10.85 10.99 -5.15
C ILE A 89 -11.01 12.42 -5.64
N ILE A 90 -10.05 12.96 -6.40
CA ILE A 90 -10.16 14.29 -7.02
C ILE A 90 -11.41 14.36 -7.89
N ASP A 91 -11.62 13.37 -8.76
CA ASP A 91 -12.74 13.35 -9.68
C ASP A 91 -14.07 13.20 -8.91
N TYR A 92 -14.13 12.30 -7.93
CA TYR A 92 -15.29 12.12 -7.07
C TYR A 92 -15.67 13.41 -6.31
N LYS A 93 -14.68 14.15 -5.77
CA LYS A 93 -14.92 15.42 -5.08
C LYS A 93 -15.47 16.49 -6.00
N LYS A 94 -14.99 16.58 -7.24
CA LYS A 94 -15.54 17.52 -8.24
C LYS A 94 -17.01 17.23 -8.53
N GLU A 95 -17.38 15.96 -8.67
CA GLU A 95 -18.77 15.55 -8.94
C GLU A 95 -19.70 15.76 -7.74
N ASN A 96 -19.17 15.75 -6.51
CA ASN A 96 -19.93 15.84 -5.25
C ASN A 96 -19.72 17.16 -4.50
N ASN A 97 -19.52 18.29 -5.20
CA ASN A 97 -19.39 19.61 -4.63
C ASN A 97 -18.30 19.74 -3.55
N ASN A 98 -17.21 19.04 -3.70
CA ASN A 98 -16.06 19.02 -2.77
C ASN A 98 -16.41 18.62 -1.31
N GLN A 99 -17.48 17.87 -1.09
CA GLN A 99 -17.80 17.36 0.24
C GLN A 99 -16.66 16.50 0.79
N THR A 100 -16.29 16.76 2.04
CA THR A 100 -15.28 15.97 2.76
C THR A 100 -15.97 14.80 3.45
N GLN A 101 -15.56 13.59 3.10
CA GLN A 101 -16.06 12.34 3.69
C GLN A 101 -15.02 11.24 3.49
N ILE A 102 -15.05 10.21 4.32
CA ILE A 102 -14.14 9.09 4.14
C ILE A 102 -14.54 8.30 2.87
N THR A 103 -13.81 8.53 1.79
CA THR A 103 -14.03 7.83 0.51
C THR A 103 -13.09 6.65 0.31
N SER A 104 -11.95 6.64 1.02
CA SER A 104 -10.94 5.60 0.85
C SER A 104 -10.35 5.12 2.18
N LEU A 105 -10.22 3.80 2.31
CA LEU A 105 -9.43 3.17 3.36
C LEU A 105 -8.12 2.64 2.77
N PHE A 106 -7.01 3.02 3.38
CA PHE A 106 -5.69 2.42 3.12
C PHE A 106 -5.33 1.56 4.33
N ILE A 107 -5.36 0.25 4.13
CA ILE A 107 -5.23 -0.75 5.20
C ILE A 107 -3.85 -1.36 5.16
N TYR A 108 -3.11 -1.20 6.24
CA TYR A 108 -1.75 -1.70 6.42
C TYR A 108 -1.71 -2.77 7.51
N PRO A 109 -0.79 -3.75 7.43
CA PRO A 109 -0.74 -4.83 8.41
C PRO A 109 -0.25 -4.39 9.78
N THR A 110 0.55 -3.33 9.85
CA THR A 110 1.13 -2.85 11.11
C THR A 110 0.97 -1.34 11.26
N LYS A 111 0.87 -0.89 12.51
CA LYS A 111 0.79 0.53 12.86
C LYS A 111 2.05 1.32 12.43
N SER A 112 3.24 0.71 12.52
CA SER A 112 4.47 1.37 12.07
C SER A 112 4.44 1.63 10.57
N LEU A 113 4.03 0.64 9.77
CA LEU A 113 3.91 0.80 8.33
C LEU A 113 2.88 1.88 7.97
N THR A 114 1.76 1.94 8.70
CA THR A 114 0.76 3.02 8.54
C THR A 114 1.39 4.40 8.71
N ARG A 115 2.23 4.56 9.75
CA ARG A 115 2.91 5.83 10.03
C ARG A 115 3.99 6.17 9.01
N ASP A 116 4.70 5.18 8.50
CA ASP A 116 5.72 5.37 7.45
C ASP A 116 5.10 5.77 6.10
N GLN A 117 3.86 5.38 5.85
CA GLN A 117 3.17 5.71 4.61
C GLN A 117 2.51 7.10 4.65
N LEU A 118 2.08 7.59 5.81
CA LEU A 118 1.40 8.87 5.93
C LEU A 118 2.17 10.04 5.27
N PRO A 119 3.48 10.25 5.51
CA PRO A 119 4.23 11.34 4.86
C PRO A 119 4.29 11.21 3.34
N LYS A 120 4.32 9.98 2.79
CA LYS A 120 4.34 9.72 1.35
C LYS A 120 3.00 10.10 0.72
N ILE A 121 1.89 9.67 1.33
CA ILE A 121 0.55 10.00 0.84
C ILE A 121 0.31 11.50 0.97
N ASN A 122 0.70 12.15 2.07
CA ASN A 122 0.58 13.60 2.24
C ASN A 122 1.36 14.39 1.18
N LYS A 123 2.54 13.94 0.76
CA LYS A 123 3.27 14.59 -0.35
C LYS A 123 2.49 14.52 -1.66
N LEU A 124 1.84 13.39 -1.95
CA LEU A 124 1.04 13.22 -3.16
C LEU A 124 -0.26 14.03 -3.12
N THR A 125 -0.87 14.22 -1.95
CA THR A 125 -2.13 14.96 -1.78
C THR A 125 -1.96 16.45 -1.49
N ASN A 126 -0.73 16.94 -1.39
CA ASN A 126 -0.44 18.34 -1.03
C ASN A 126 -1.15 19.34 -1.95
N ASN A 127 -1.85 20.31 -1.34
CA ASN A 127 -2.61 21.35 -2.05
C ASN A 127 -3.68 20.84 -3.05
N LEU A 128 -4.17 19.59 -2.87
CA LEU A 128 -5.25 19.03 -3.70
C LEU A 128 -6.62 19.08 -3.01
N GLY A 129 -6.71 19.65 -1.80
CA GLY A 129 -7.94 19.63 -1.00
C GLY A 129 -8.33 18.23 -0.52
N ILE A 130 -7.36 17.32 -0.41
CA ILE A 130 -7.53 15.95 0.08
C ILE A 130 -6.89 15.83 1.46
N ASN A 131 -7.69 15.48 2.46
CA ASN A 131 -7.25 15.28 3.83
C ASN A 131 -6.94 13.81 4.08
N VAL A 132 -5.80 13.55 4.73
CA VAL A 132 -5.32 12.21 5.08
C VAL A 132 -5.11 12.13 6.58
N ARG A 133 -5.63 11.10 7.24
CA ARG A 133 -5.47 10.86 8.68
C ARG A 133 -5.20 9.39 8.96
N ILE A 134 -4.60 9.12 10.12
CA ILE A 134 -4.47 7.77 10.68
C ILE A 134 -5.59 7.54 11.70
N TYR A 135 -6.12 6.32 11.72
CA TYR A 135 -6.99 5.86 12.78
C TYR A 135 -6.68 4.39 13.10
N ASP A 136 -6.03 4.18 14.23
CA ASP A 136 -5.66 2.87 14.74
C ASP A 136 -5.72 2.80 16.27
N GLY A 137 -5.24 1.71 16.87
CA GLY A 137 -5.26 1.53 18.32
C GLY A 137 -4.39 2.53 19.11
N ASP A 138 -3.37 3.12 18.47
CA ASP A 138 -2.47 4.09 19.11
C ASP A 138 -2.89 5.54 18.85
N THR A 139 -3.89 5.77 18.01
CA THR A 139 -4.46 7.10 17.78
C THR A 139 -5.05 7.63 19.08
N THR A 140 -4.60 8.80 19.51
CA THR A 140 -5.04 9.42 20.75
C THR A 140 -6.53 9.78 20.72
N LYS A 141 -7.14 9.96 21.90
CA LYS A 141 -8.56 10.34 21.99
C LYS A 141 -8.83 11.63 21.21
N LYS A 142 -7.97 12.63 21.34
CA LYS A 142 -8.10 13.92 20.64
C LYS A 142 -8.06 13.76 19.12
N GLU A 143 -7.11 12.97 18.60
CA GLU A 143 -7.01 12.69 17.16
C GLU A 143 -8.23 11.92 16.64
N LYS A 144 -8.77 10.98 17.44
CA LYS A 144 -10.01 10.27 17.10
C LYS A 144 -11.19 11.23 16.99
N GLU A 145 -11.32 12.14 17.96
CA GLU A 145 -12.34 13.21 17.94
C GLU A 145 -12.17 14.12 16.71
N GLU A 146 -10.92 14.45 16.33
CA GLU A 146 -10.66 15.22 15.10
C GLU A 146 -11.10 14.48 13.83
N VAL A 147 -10.87 13.16 13.75
CA VAL A 147 -11.33 12.34 12.61
C VAL A 147 -12.87 12.31 12.55
N ILE A 148 -13.54 12.26 13.68
CA ILE A 148 -15.00 12.25 13.74
C ILE A 148 -15.59 13.61 13.35
N ASN A 149 -15.05 14.69 13.90
CA ASN A 149 -15.55 16.04 13.65
C ASN A 149 -15.18 16.58 12.25
N ASN A 150 -14.02 16.17 11.74
CA ASN A 150 -13.49 16.57 10.42
C ASN A 150 -13.04 15.32 9.66
N PRO A 151 -13.96 14.54 9.10
CA PRO A 151 -13.64 13.28 8.42
C PRO A 151 -12.62 13.48 7.28
N PRO A 152 -11.54 12.70 7.21
CA PRO A 152 -10.59 12.77 6.10
C PRO A 152 -11.18 12.14 4.83
N ASP A 153 -10.59 12.44 3.69
CA ASP A 153 -10.91 11.76 2.43
C ASP A 153 -10.25 10.36 2.38
N ILE A 154 -9.04 10.26 2.92
CA ILE A 154 -8.27 9.01 3.01
C ILE A 154 -8.00 8.69 4.48
N LEU A 155 -8.45 7.52 4.93
CA LEU A 155 -8.16 7.02 6.27
C LEU A 155 -7.14 5.87 6.19
N LEU A 156 -5.96 6.08 6.76
CA LEU A 156 -4.95 5.05 6.94
C LEU A 156 -5.25 4.28 8.22
N THR A 157 -5.33 2.95 8.16
CA THR A 157 -5.79 2.12 9.27
C THR A 157 -5.27 0.69 9.18
N ASN A 158 -5.75 -0.19 10.07
CA ASN A 158 -5.56 -1.63 10.01
C ASN A 158 -6.90 -2.37 10.21
N PHE A 159 -6.92 -3.67 9.92
CA PHE A 159 -8.16 -4.45 10.04
C PHE A 159 -8.67 -4.55 11.48
N ASP A 160 -7.81 -4.56 12.49
CA ASP A 160 -8.23 -4.61 13.89
C ASP A 160 -9.04 -3.38 14.28
N ALA A 161 -8.57 -2.19 13.87
CA ALA A 161 -9.30 -0.94 14.13
C ALA A 161 -10.66 -0.93 13.42
N ILE A 162 -10.72 -1.36 12.15
CA ILE A 162 -11.98 -1.45 11.40
C ILE A 162 -12.91 -2.46 12.07
N HIS A 163 -12.42 -3.65 12.40
CA HIS A 163 -13.21 -4.69 13.05
C HIS A 163 -13.83 -4.21 14.36
N TYR A 164 -13.01 -3.60 15.24
CA TYR A 164 -13.47 -3.03 16.50
C TYR A 164 -14.61 -2.04 16.28
N ASN A 165 -14.41 -1.07 15.38
CA ASN A 165 -15.40 -0.02 15.14
C ASN A 165 -16.70 -0.54 14.52
N LEU A 166 -16.63 -1.57 13.69
CA LEU A 166 -17.80 -2.22 13.10
C LEU A 166 -18.60 -3.03 14.14
N ILE A 167 -17.93 -3.73 15.07
CA ILE A 167 -18.60 -4.52 16.11
C ILE A 167 -19.30 -3.61 17.11
N TYR A 168 -18.58 -2.62 17.63
CA TYR A 168 -19.09 -1.74 18.68
C TYR A 168 -19.92 -0.57 18.14
N ARG A 169 -20.15 -0.52 16.81
CA ARG A 169 -20.96 0.52 16.15
C ARG A 169 -20.60 1.93 16.61
N THR A 170 -19.30 2.22 16.67
CA THR A 170 -18.79 3.53 17.06
C THR A 170 -19.18 4.62 16.06
N GLU A 171 -18.92 5.85 16.38
CA GLU A 171 -19.17 6.99 15.47
C GLU A 171 -18.42 6.84 14.15
N LEU A 172 -17.18 6.30 14.18
CA LEU A 172 -16.43 6.00 12.96
C LEU A 172 -17.20 5.05 12.03
N SER A 173 -17.90 4.06 12.56
CA SER A 173 -18.68 3.11 11.74
C SER A 173 -19.76 3.79 10.89
N ARG A 174 -20.25 4.97 11.31
CA ARG A 174 -21.21 5.76 10.53
C ARG A 174 -20.52 6.56 9.43
N LEU A 175 -19.27 7.00 9.66
CA LEU A 175 -18.51 7.79 8.70
C LEU A 175 -17.95 6.95 7.56
N ILE A 176 -17.72 5.65 7.79
CA ILE A 176 -17.18 4.73 6.76
C ILE A 176 -18.23 4.15 5.81
N ASN A 177 -19.48 4.60 5.85
CA ASN A 177 -20.56 4.15 4.97
C ASN A 177 -20.44 4.65 3.51
N ASN A 178 -19.56 5.62 3.26
CA ASN A 178 -19.36 6.23 1.94
C ASN A 178 -18.09 5.76 1.21
N ILE A 179 -17.43 4.73 1.72
CA ILE A 179 -16.18 4.20 1.14
C ILE A 179 -16.44 3.72 -0.28
N LYS A 180 -15.60 4.18 -1.20
CA LYS A 180 -15.57 3.77 -2.61
C LYS A 180 -14.35 2.94 -2.94
N PHE A 181 -13.23 3.17 -2.23
CA PHE A 181 -11.95 2.50 -2.50
C PHE A 181 -11.38 1.90 -1.23
N ILE A 182 -10.95 0.64 -1.32
CA ILE A 182 -10.19 -0.03 -0.26
C ILE A 182 -8.87 -0.48 -0.85
N VAL A 183 -7.79 0.05 -0.32
CA VAL A 183 -6.42 -0.38 -0.59
C VAL A 183 -5.98 -1.30 0.53
N ILE A 184 -5.48 -2.49 0.20
CA ILE A 184 -4.97 -3.48 1.16
C ILE A 184 -3.51 -3.73 0.83
N ASP A 185 -2.61 -3.24 1.67
CA ASP A 185 -1.17 -3.44 1.48
C ASP A 185 -0.70 -4.75 2.10
N GLU A 186 0.31 -5.37 1.49
CA GLU A 186 0.91 -6.64 1.90
C GLU A 186 -0.11 -7.77 2.16
N THR A 187 -1.02 -7.96 1.21
CA THR A 187 -2.15 -8.91 1.34
C THR A 187 -1.74 -10.33 1.66
N HIS A 188 -0.52 -10.75 1.32
CA HIS A 188 -0.02 -12.09 1.63
C HIS A 188 0.02 -12.42 3.12
N ILE A 189 -0.06 -11.42 4.00
CA ILE A 189 -0.10 -11.60 5.46
C ILE A 189 -1.48 -12.12 5.92
N TYR A 190 -2.55 -11.80 5.19
CA TYR A 190 -3.92 -12.12 5.57
C TYR A 190 -4.35 -13.52 5.13
N ASN A 191 -3.70 -14.56 5.66
CA ASN A 191 -3.96 -15.96 5.32
C ASN A 191 -4.55 -16.74 6.51
N GLY A 192 -4.95 -17.98 6.27
CA GLY A 192 -5.51 -18.87 7.29
C GLY A 192 -6.70 -18.26 8.02
N THR A 193 -6.76 -18.44 9.34
CA THR A 193 -7.85 -17.93 10.20
C THR A 193 -7.95 -16.40 10.14
N PHE A 194 -6.79 -15.71 10.09
CA PHE A 194 -6.78 -14.25 9.98
C PHE A 194 -7.38 -13.78 8.65
N GLY A 195 -7.05 -14.43 7.54
CA GLY A 195 -7.65 -14.14 6.23
C GLY A 195 -9.16 -14.35 6.22
N SER A 196 -9.66 -15.37 6.90
CA SER A 196 -11.11 -15.59 7.06
C SER A 196 -11.77 -14.43 7.80
N ASN A 197 -11.16 -13.94 8.87
CA ASN A 197 -11.67 -12.76 9.59
C ASN A 197 -11.69 -11.51 8.68
N VAL A 198 -10.62 -11.28 7.93
CA VAL A 198 -10.53 -10.17 6.96
C VAL A 198 -11.65 -10.27 5.92
N TYR A 199 -11.89 -11.45 5.35
CA TYR A 199 -13.00 -11.67 4.43
C TYR A 199 -14.34 -11.19 5.02
N PHE A 200 -14.68 -11.58 6.25
CA PHE A 200 -15.93 -11.16 6.89
C PHE A 200 -15.97 -9.65 7.21
N ILE A 201 -14.84 -9.04 7.53
CA ILE A 201 -14.76 -7.59 7.71
C ILE A 201 -15.08 -6.89 6.38
N LEU A 202 -14.46 -7.32 5.28
CA LEU A 202 -14.72 -6.78 3.95
C LEU A 202 -16.19 -6.96 3.54
N LYS A 203 -16.80 -8.10 3.83
CA LYS A 203 -18.23 -8.33 3.56
C LYS A 203 -19.15 -7.41 4.38
N ARG A 204 -18.78 -7.08 5.62
CA ARG A 204 -19.52 -6.08 6.41
C ARG A 204 -19.40 -4.68 5.81
N LEU A 205 -18.19 -4.30 5.36
CA LEU A 205 -17.98 -3.03 4.66
C LEU A 205 -18.80 -2.94 3.37
N GLU A 206 -18.83 -4.00 2.57
CA GLU A 206 -19.67 -4.06 1.36
C GLU A 206 -21.16 -3.85 1.66
N ARG A 207 -21.66 -4.44 2.75
CA ARG A 207 -23.07 -4.23 3.17
C ARG A 207 -23.36 -2.77 3.54
N LEU A 208 -22.39 -2.07 4.09
CA LEU A 208 -22.55 -0.68 4.52
C LEU A 208 -22.39 0.31 3.36
N CYS A 209 -21.41 0.06 2.50
CA CYS A 209 -20.95 1.03 1.50
C CYS A 209 -21.47 0.74 0.09
N GLY A 210 -21.98 -0.46 -0.15
CA GLY A 210 -22.41 -0.90 -1.48
C GLY A 210 -21.23 -1.30 -2.37
N ASN A 211 -21.09 -0.65 -3.52
CA ASN A 211 -20.06 -1.01 -4.48
C ASN A 211 -18.71 -0.42 -4.11
N ILE A 212 -17.76 -1.27 -3.73
CA ILE A 212 -16.39 -0.92 -3.37
C ILE A 212 -15.44 -1.46 -4.44
N GLN A 213 -14.50 -0.64 -4.89
CA GLN A 213 -13.35 -1.06 -5.69
C GLN A 213 -12.20 -1.44 -4.75
N TYR A 214 -11.66 -2.64 -4.95
CA TYR A 214 -10.54 -3.16 -4.16
C TYR A 214 -9.22 -3.07 -4.92
N ILE A 215 -8.21 -2.57 -4.25
CA ILE A 215 -6.84 -2.50 -4.73
C ILE A 215 -5.96 -3.21 -3.71
N ALA A 216 -5.10 -4.11 -4.15
CA ALA A 216 -4.20 -4.82 -3.26
C ALA A 216 -2.77 -4.75 -3.74
N THR A 217 -1.84 -4.83 -2.79
CA THR A 217 -0.45 -5.10 -3.09
C THR A 217 0.01 -6.35 -2.35
N SER A 218 0.98 -7.03 -2.92
CA SER A 218 1.61 -8.17 -2.27
C SER A 218 3.07 -8.29 -2.69
N ALA A 219 3.86 -8.95 -1.83
CA ALA A 219 5.11 -9.55 -2.26
C ALA A 219 4.83 -10.70 -3.24
N THR A 220 5.88 -11.26 -3.83
CA THR A 220 5.75 -12.43 -4.70
C THR A 220 5.24 -13.62 -3.88
N ILE A 221 4.04 -14.10 -4.21
CA ILE A 221 3.39 -15.28 -3.63
C ILE A 221 2.96 -16.22 -4.75
N GLU A 222 2.74 -17.47 -4.40
CA GLU A 222 2.16 -18.45 -5.32
C GLU A 222 0.65 -18.15 -5.50
N ASN A 223 0.17 -18.18 -6.76
CA ASN A 223 -1.24 -17.96 -7.13
C ASN A 223 -1.90 -16.71 -6.50
N PRO A 224 -1.31 -15.51 -6.65
CA PRO A 224 -1.80 -14.29 -6.00
C PRO A 224 -3.20 -13.91 -6.47
N GLU A 225 -3.56 -14.24 -7.70
CA GLU A 225 -4.85 -13.97 -8.30
C GLU A 225 -5.97 -14.74 -7.58
N ASP A 226 -5.83 -16.06 -7.49
CA ASP A 226 -6.80 -16.91 -6.80
C ASP A 226 -6.94 -16.54 -5.33
N TYR A 227 -5.82 -16.23 -4.69
CA TYR A 227 -5.79 -15.81 -3.31
C TYR A 227 -6.63 -14.54 -3.10
N PHE A 228 -6.34 -13.47 -3.85
CA PHE A 228 -7.05 -12.21 -3.69
C PHE A 228 -8.50 -12.28 -4.14
N LYS A 229 -8.78 -13.03 -5.21
CA LYS A 229 -10.15 -13.32 -5.66
C LYS A 229 -10.98 -13.99 -4.56
N LYS A 230 -10.41 -14.94 -3.83
CA LYS A 230 -11.06 -15.57 -2.67
C LYS A 230 -11.27 -14.57 -1.51
N LEU A 231 -10.28 -13.69 -1.25
CA LEU A 231 -10.35 -12.74 -0.16
C LEU A 231 -11.46 -11.70 -0.33
N ILE A 232 -11.72 -11.22 -1.55
CA ILE A 232 -12.75 -10.21 -1.83
C ILE A 232 -14.02 -10.79 -2.46
N ASN A 233 -13.97 -12.02 -2.97
CA ASN A 233 -15.04 -12.69 -3.72
C ASN A 233 -15.55 -11.86 -4.92
N LYS A 234 -14.62 -11.34 -5.73
CA LYS A 234 -14.88 -10.56 -6.96
C LYS A 234 -13.83 -10.87 -8.01
N GLU A 235 -14.16 -10.57 -9.26
CA GLU A 235 -13.17 -10.62 -10.35
C GLU A 235 -12.10 -9.56 -10.14
N ILE A 236 -10.86 -9.89 -10.50
CA ILE A 236 -9.69 -9.05 -10.33
C ILE A 236 -8.84 -8.96 -11.59
N THR A 237 -8.01 -7.96 -11.65
CA THR A 237 -6.93 -7.83 -12.63
C THR A 237 -5.58 -7.97 -11.91
N LEU A 238 -4.78 -8.93 -12.33
CA LEU A 238 -3.44 -9.14 -11.83
C LEU A 238 -2.44 -8.26 -12.61
N ILE A 239 -1.69 -7.42 -11.90
CA ILE A 239 -0.51 -6.73 -12.40
C ILE A 239 0.71 -7.41 -11.79
N ASN A 240 1.35 -8.25 -12.57
CA ASN A 240 2.52 -9.00 -12.16
C ASN A 240 3.65 -8.75 -13.16
N GLU A 241 4.34 -7.63 -12.98
CA GLU A 241 5.52 -7.36 -13.76
C GLU A 241 6.76 -7.57 -12.89
N LYS A 242 7.64 -8.46 -13.33
CA LYS A 242 8.94 -8.75 -12.67
C LYS A 242 9.93 -7.58 -12.76
N SER A 243 9.51 -6.44 -13.27
CA SER A 243 10.29 -5.22 -13.43
C SER A 243 10.42 -4.49 -12.09
N GLY A 244 11.46 -4.82 -11.34
CA GLY A 244 11.90 -4.01 -10.21
C GLY A 244 12.92 -2.94 -10.64
N LEU A 245 13.19 -1.98 -9.75
CA LEU A 245 14.36 -1.12 -9.91
C LEU A 245 15.63 -1.99 -9.99
N PRO A 246 16.62 -1.62 -10.83
CA PRO A 246 17.88 -2.34 -10.88
C PRO A 246 18.50 -2.30 -9.48
N ALA A 247 18.71 -3.44 -8.91
CA ALA A 247 19.32 -3.56 -7.60
C ALA A 247 20.57 -4.39 -7.67
N LYS A 248 21.68 -3.84 -7.21
CA LYS A 248 22.89 -4.58 -6.93
C LYS A 248 22.72 -5.23 -5.56
N THR A 249 22.57 -6.55 -5.55
CA THR A 249 22.38 -7.29 -4.30
C THR A 249 23.66 -8.05 -3.98
N HIS A 250 24.19 -7.81 -2.80
CA HIS A 250 25.29 -8.59 -2.23
C HIS A 250 24.67 -9.54 -1.22
N PHE A 251 24.75 -10.83 -1.51
CA PHE A 251 24.31 -11.88 -0.60
C PHE A 251 25.55 -12.46 0.09
N LEU A 252 25.59 -12.39 1.42
CA LEU A 252 26.63 -12.98 2.25
C LEU A 252 26.01 -14.00 3.19
N MET A 253 26.51 -15.20 3.16
CA MET A 253 26.23 -16.20 4.18
C MET A 253 27.45 -16.24 5.12
N VAL A 254 27.23 -15.81 6.37
CA VAL A 254 28.28 -15.72 7.40
C VAL A 254 27.96 -16.74 8.49
N PHE A 255 28.94 -17.60 8.81
CA PHE A 255 28.87 -18.42 10.00
C PHE A 255 29.60 -17.69 11.14
N PRO A 256 28.91 -17.32 12.24
CA PRO A 256 29.58 -16.72 13.38
C PRO A 256 30.55 -17.74 13.99
N TYR A 257 31.77 -17.28 14.25
CA TYR A 257 32.77 -18.09 14.93
C TYR A 257 32.33 -18.37 16.37
N LEU A 258 31.97 -19.62 16.67
CA LEU A 258 31.77 -20.05 18.05
C LEU A 258 33.13 -20.04 18.73
N ARG A 259 33.44 -19.04 19.56
CA ARG A 259 34.61 -19.07 20.44
C ARG A 259 34.54 -20.34 21.29
N LYS A 260 35.54 -21.16 21.20
CA LYS A 260 35.69 -22.46 21.90
C LYS A 260 35.72 -22.36 23.45
N ASN A 261 35.51 -21.21 24.05
CA ASN A 261 35.61 -20.98 25.48
C ASN A 261 34.42 -20.17 26.03
N THR A 262 33.23 -20.69 25.95
CA THR A 262 32.17 -20.41 26.91
C THR A 262 31.66 -21.73 27.41
N SER A 263 32.31 -22.22 28.49
CA SER A 263 31.68 -23.17 29.40
C SER A 263 30.46 -22.48 30.02
N PHE A 264 29.29 -23.05 29.82
CA PHE A 264 28.08 -22.76 30.61
C PHE A 264 28.23 -23.29 32.00
#